data_03ca11d133670e8fb9331aa9d3442faa
#
_entry.id   03ca11d133670e8fb9331aa9d3442faa
#
_cell.length_a   1.000
_cell.length_b   1.000
_cell.length_c   1.000
_cell.angle_alpha   90.00
_cell.angle_beta   90.00
_cell.angle_gamma   90.00
#
_symmetry.space_group_name_H-M   'P 1'
#
loop_
_entity.id
_entity.type
_entity.pdbx_description
1 polymer ?
#
loop_
_entity_poly.entity_id
_entity_poly.type
_entity_poly.pdbx_seq_one_letter_code
_entity_poly.pdbx_strand_id
1 'polypeptide(L)'
;MPITNATGELMGTLFLARDEEWDDSDIELMKVVLEASGHALNAMVPKKRNNRAILQKLRSYKGIGIILLLLILCLPVRLTVLGPAEIVPIDPATIRAPFDGVIDKIFVKPNQIIKAEEKLFKMDTSAYQNDLEVAEKIWSSLRAEYSQVSRLALKDPRSKRRLTNVTSKIREQEIQVSYLKSLIDRMNITSPITGSVILNDPTNWEGRPVNLGEKIMGIADPKAVEIEVWLSVTDTIRLPKESPIKVYLNSDPLNPIEGVLYSFSYEAEARAGETYAHRIRGKILEANPLPRLGLRAVSYTHLTLPTKA
;
A
#
# COMPACT_ATOMS: atom_id res chain seq x y z
N MET A 1 -73.98 -4.04 -48.37
CA MET A 1 -73.52 -5.43 -48.14
C MET A 1 -72.67 -5.45 -46.87
N PRO A 2 -72.78 -6.40 -45.92
CA PRO A 2 -72.01 -6.50 -44.75
C PRO A 2 -70.60 -7.04 -45.04
N ILE A 3 -69.58 -6.45 -44.41
CA ILE A 3 -68.19 -6.92 -44.44
C ILE A 3 -68.00 -7.75 -43.18
N THR A 4 -67.81 -9.06 -43.31
CA THR A 4 -67.64 -9.98 -42.18
C THR A 4 -66.21 -10.52 -42.17
N ASN A 5 -65.64 -10.78 -40.94
CA ASN A 5 -64.39 -11.46 -40.83
C ASN A 5 -64.57 -12.99 -41.02
N ALA A 6 -63.48 -13.74 -41.01
CA ALA A 6 -63.47 -15.20 -41.12
C ALA A 6 -64.27 -15.91 -40.00
N THR A 7 -64.59 -15.24 -38.91
CA THR A 7 -65.35 -15.75 -37.75
C THR A 7 -66.82 -15.31 -37.81
N GLY A 8 -67.28 -14.62 -38.90
CA GLY A 8 -68.64 -14.19 -39.06
C GLY A 8 -69.03 -12.89 -38.32
N GLU A 9 -68.06 -12.22 -37.67
CA GLU A 9 -68.36 -10.94 -37.01
C GLU A 9 -68.42 -9.80 -38.01
N LEU A 10 -69.38 -8.91 -37.83
CA LEU A 10 -69.60 -7.74 -38.68
C LEU A 10 -68.51 -6.70 -38.43
N MET A 11 -67.64 -6.44 -39.40
CA MET A 11 -66.59 -5.45 -39.36
C MET A 11 -66.99 -4.08 -39.90
N GLY A 12 -67.96 -4.06 -40.80
CA GLY A 12 -68.49 -2.84 -41.45
C GLY A 12 -69.51 -3.12 -42.45
N THR A 13 -70.11 -2.07 -43.11
CA THR A 13 -71.07 -2.16 -44.17
C THR A 13 -70.57 -1.31 -45.31
N LEU A 14 -70.59 -1.89 -46.51
CA LEU A 14 -70.30 -1.18 -47.77
C LEU A 14 -71.63 -0.81 -48.47
N PHE A 15 -71.84 0.47 -48.75
CA PHE A 15 -72.91 0.99 -49.51
C PHE A 15 -72.36 1.40 -50.90
N LEU A 16 -72.94 0.86 -51.93
CA LEU A 16 -72.64 1.19 -53.34
C LEU A 16 -73.88 1.56 -54.03
N ALA A 17 -73.91 2.66 -54.80
CA ALA A 17 -75.01 3.12 -55.62
C ALA A 17 -74.51 3.38 -57.04
N ARG A 18 -75.23 2.95 -58.02
CA ARG A 18 -75.01 3.27 -59.45
C ARG A 18 -76.36 3.41 -60.18
N ASP A 19 -76.36 4.10 -61.27
CA ASP A 19 -77.55 4.45 -62.00
C ASP A 19 -78.10 3.28 -62.89
N GLU A 20 -77.37 2.20 -63.13
CA GLU A 20 -77.74 1.00 -63.85
C GLU A 20 -78.01 -0.15 -62.88
N GLU A 21 -78.92 -1.08 -63.32
CA GLU A 21 -79.26 -2.27 -62.56
C GLU A 21 -77.99 -3.18 -62.34
N TRP A 22 -77.90 -3.78 -61.18
CA TRP A 22 -76.79 -4.67 -60.83
C TRP A 22 -77.03 -6.05 -61.49
N ASP A 23 -76.05 -6.53 -62.25
CA ASP A 23 -76.05 -7.90 -62.79
C ASP A 23 -75.61 -8.90 -61.73
N ASP A 24 -76.10 -10.16 -61.84
CA ASP A 24 -75.75 -11.22 -60.85
C ASP A 24 -74.22 -11.46 -60.78
N SER A 25 -73.51 -11.31 -61.88
CA SER A 25 -72.07 -11.42 -61.98
C SER A 25 -71.37 -10.32 -61.22
N ASP A 26 -71.88 -9.06 -61.20
CA ASP A 26 -71.34 -7.93 -60.45
C ASP A 26 -71.47 -8.16 -58.88
N ILE A 27 -72.63 -8.74 -58.52
CA ILE A 27 -72.93 -9.07 -57.11
C ILE A 27 -71.99 -10.17 -56.60
N GLU A 28 -71.69 -11.18 -57.45
CA GLU A 28 -70.77 -12.27 -57.06
C GLU A 28 -69.31 -11.79 -56.92
N LEU A 29 -68.91 -10.96 -57.88
CA LEU A 29 -67.56 -10.35 -57.81
C LEU A 29 -67.41 -9.44 -56.59
N MET A 30 -68.45 -8.71 -56.23
CA MET A 30 -68.52 -7.83 -55.08
C MET A 30 -68.40 -8.63 -53.75
N LYS A 31 -69.00 -9.83 -53.68
CA LYS A 31 -68.87 -10.69 -52.51
C LYS A 31 -67.46 -11.14 -52.31
N VAL A 32 -66.72 -11.51 -53.36
CA VAL A 32 -65.31 -11.92 -53.26
C VAL A 32 -64.40 -10.74 -52.76
N VAL A 33 -64.64 -9.53 -53.27
CA VAL A 33 -63.92 -8.32 -52.85
C VAL A 33 -64.19 -7.98 -51.36
N LEU A 34 -65.48 -8.18 -50.94
CA LEU A 34 -65.84 -7.96 -49.54
C LEU A 34 -65.20 -8.97 -48.57
N GLU A 35 -65.11 -10.24 -48.94
CA GLU A 35 -64.38 -11.24 -48.15
C GLU A 35 -62.88 -10.91 -48.03
N ALA A 36 -62.25 -10.56 -49.15
CA ALA A 36 -60.85 -10.17 -49.19
C ALA A 36 -60.61 -8.93 -48.34
N SER A 37 -61.48 -7.92 -48.41
CA SER A 37 -61.40 -6.71 -47.61
C SER A 37 -61.64 -6.98 -46.08
N GLY A 38 -62.55 -7.90 -45.76
CA GLY A 38 -62.77 -8.37 -44.40
C GLY A 38 -61.53 -9.00 -43.77
N HIS A 39 -60.83 -9.81 -44.58
CA HIS A 39 -59.55 -10.39 -44.17
C HIS A 39 -58.44 -9.32 -43.93
N ALA A 40 -58.36 -8.36 -44.86
CA ALA A 40 -57.39 -7.28 -44.75
C ALA A 40 -57.63 -6.36 -43.52
N LEU A 41 -58.88 -6.01 -43.27
CA LEU A 41 -59.29 -5.22 -42.12
C LEU A 41 -59.05 -5.94 -40.83
N ASN A 42 -59.26 -7.25 -40.76
CA ASN A 42 -58.97 -8.04 -39.59
C ASN A 42 -57.40 -8.10 -39.23
N ALA A 43 -56.60 -8.07 -40.31
CA ALA A 43 -55.13 -7.99 -40.13
C ALA A 43 -54.64 -6.64 -39.61
N MET A 44 -55.37 -5.55 -39.90
CA MET A 44 -55.05 -4.19 -39.48
C MET A 44 -55.55 -3.86 -38.05
N VAL A 45 -56.51 -4.61 -37.51
CA VAL A 45 -56.95 -4.40 -36.12
C VAL A 45 -55.90 -4.82 -35.17
N PRO A 46 -55.32 -3.90 -34.35
CA PRO A 46 -54.27 -4.26 -33.41
C PRO A 46 -54.83 -5.26 -32.42
N LYS A 47 -54.26 -6.47 -32.43
CA LYS A 47 -54.61 -7.54 -31.49
C LYS A 47 -54.35 -7.02 -30.09
N LYS A 48 -55.34 -6.70 -29.29
CA LYS A 48 -55.27 -6.18 -27.94
C LYS A 48 -54.43 -7.15 -27.11
N ARG A 49 -53.16 -6.79 -26.86
CA ARG A 49 -52.20 -7.59 -26.14
C ARG A 49 -52.74 -7.79 -24.73
N ASN A 50 -53.19 -8.99 -24.46
CA ASN A 50 -53.88 -9.30 -23.20
C ASN A 50 -52.85 -9.36 -22.06
N ASN A 51 -52.52 -8.19 -21.46
CA ASN A 51 -51.58 -8.05 -20.37
C ASN A 51 -51.98 -8.93 -19.17
N ARG A 52 -53.22 -9.37 -19.09
CA ARG A 52 -53.69 -10.30 -18.07
C ARG A 52 -53.07 -11.70 -18.19
N ALA A 53 -52.73 -12.16 -19.39
CA ALA A 53 -52.08 -13.44 -19.59
C ALA A 53 -50.60 -13.42 -19.17
N ILE A 54 -49.95 -12.27 -19.28
CA ILE A 54 -48.59 -12.09 -18.80
C ILE A 54 -48.59 -12.09 -17.27
N LEU A 55 -49.55 -11.40 -16.64
CA LEU A 55 -49.71 -11.37 -15.18
C LEU A 55 -50.09 -12.74 -14.61
N GLN A 56 -50.89 -13.54 -15.33
CA GLN A 56 -51.20 -14.90 -14.90
C GLN A 56 -50.04 -15.88 -15.06
N LYS A 57 -49.16 -15.72 -16.05
CA LYS A 57 -47.93 -16.50 -16.20
C LYS A 57 -46.87 -16.13 -15.12
N LEU A 58 -46.84 -14.86 -14.69
CA LEU A 58 -46.00 -14.42 -13.59
C LEU A 58 -46.46 -14.98 -12.22
N ARG A 59 -47.74 -15.33 -12.09
CA ARG A 59 -48.33 -15.93 -10.89
C ARG A 59 -48.07 -17.44 -10.76
N SER A 60 -47.52 -18.07 -11.79
CA SER A 60 -47.04 -19.44 -11.75
C SER A 60 -45.76 -19.50 -10.88
N TYR A 61 -45.57 -20.58 -10.09
CA TYR A 61 -44.36 -20.80 -9.27
C TYR A 61 -43.03 -20.58 -10.03
N LYS A 62 -43.05 -20.85 -11.35
CA LYS A 62 -41.91 -20.58 -12.24
C LYS A 62 -41.65 -19.06 -12.45
N GLY A 63 -42.72 -18.25 -12.53
CA GLY A 63 -42.60 -16.79 -12.63
C GLY A 63 -42.09 -16.16 -11.34
N ILE A 64 -42.54 -16.65 -10.20
CA ILE A 64 -42.03 -16.21 -8.88
C ILE A 64 -40.56 -16.59 -8.74
N GLY A 65 -40.15 -17.79 -9.20
CA GLY A 65 -38.73 -18.19 -9.23
C GLY A 65 -37.84 -17.29 -10.09
N ILE A 66 -38.33 -16.87 -11.25
CA ILE A 66 -37.60 -15.94 -12.14
C ILE A 66 -37.46 -14.55 -11.51
N ILE A 67 -38.52 -14.05 -10.85
CA ILE A 67 -38.47 -12.74 -10.14
C ILE A 67 -37.52 -12.81 -8.96
N LEU A 68 -37.54 -13.89 -8.20
CA LEU A 68 -36.62 -14.11 -7.07
C LEU A 68 -35.16 -14.20 -7.54
N LEU A 69 -34.90 -14.90 -8.64
CA LEU A 69 -33.57 -14.97 -9.25
C LEU A 69 -33.08 -13.60 -9.73
N LEU A 70 -33.95 -12.80 -10.35
CA LEU A 70 -33.66 -11.45 -10.80
C LEU A 70 -33.39 -10.50 -9.61
N LEU A 71 -34.15 -10.67 -8.52
CA LEU A 71 -33.95 -9.93 -7.27
C LEU A 71 -32.59 -10.26 -6.63
N ILE A 72 -32.19 -11.54 -6.63
CA ILE A 72 -30.89 -11.99 -6.15
C ILE A 72 -29.77 -11.43 -7.03
N LEU A 73 -29.95 -11.38 -8.35
CA LEU A 73 -28.98 -10.84 -9.29
C LEU A 73 -28.79 -9.31 -9.15
N CYS A 74 -29.80 -8.60 -8.65
CA CYS A 74 -29.75 -7.16 -8.35
C CYS A 74 -29.11 -6.84 -7.00
N LEU A 75 -28.74 -7.85 -6.17
CA LEU A 75 -28.06 -7.59 -4.91
C LEU A 75 -26.66 -7.00 -5.18
N PRO A 76 -26.35 -5.85 -4.61
CA PRO A 76 -25.04 -5.24 -4.78
C PRO A 76 -23.97 -6.14 -4.14
N VAL A 77 -23.06 -6.67 -4.95
CA VAL A 77 -21.91 -7.43 -4.48
C VAL A 77 -20.84 -6.45 -4.06
N ARG A 78 -20.36 -6.58 -2.82
CA ARG A 78 -19.24 -5.77 -2.32
C ARG A 78 -17.97 -6.20 -3.04
N LEU A 79 -17.30 -5.26 -3.69
CA LEU A 79 -15.97 -5.48 -4.24
C LEU A 79 -14.99 -5.58 -3.07
N THR A 80 -14.33 -6.72 -2.97
CA THR A 80 -13.31 -6.99 -1.95
C THR A 80 -11.99 -7.19 -2.64
N VAL A 81 -10.97 -6.47 -2.21
CA VAL A 81 -9.60 -6.65 -2.69
C VAL A 81 -8.80 -7.36 -1.62
N LEU A 82 -8.05 -8.36 -2.08
CA LEU A 82 -7.15 -9.17 -1.28
C LEU A 82 -5.72 -8.71 -1.53
N GLY A 83 -4.95 -8.55 -0.48
CA GLY A 83 -3.53 -8.26 -0.60
C GLY A 83 -2.73 -8.88 0.55
N PRO A 84 -1.49 -9.34 0.28
CA PRO A 84 -0.59 -9.73 1.35
C PRO A 84 -0.35 -8.53 2.26
N ALA A 85 -0.42 -8.77 3.56
CA ALA A 85 -0.25 -7.76 4.59
C ALA A 85 0.83 -8.19 5.59
N GLU A 86 1.45 -7.21 6.20
CA GLU A 86 2.46 -7.41 7.24
C GLU A 86 2.27 -6.35 8.33
N ILE A 87 2.52 -6.74 9.58
CA ILE A 87 2.54 -5.78 10.69
C ILE A 87 3.94 -5.18 10.75
N VAL A 88 4.02 -3.88 10.49
CA VAL A 88 5.28 -3.13 10.47
C VAL A 88 5.30 -2.05 11.56
N PRO A 89 6.47 -1.62 12.01
CA PRO A 89 6.56 -0.53 12.97
C PRO A 89 6.29 0.82 12.29
N ILE A 90 5.70 1.74 13.04
CA ILE A 90 5.60 3.15 12.64
C ILE A 90 6.97 3.79 12.84
N ASP A 91 7.55 4.39 11.78
CA ASP A 91 8.80 5.15 11.79
C ASP A 91 9.97 4.46 12.53
N PRO A 92 10.43 3.27 12.08
CA PRO A 92 11.57 2.61 12.70
C PRO A 92 12.86 3.43 12.50
N ALA A 93 13.63 3.64 13.58
CA ALA A 93 14.95 4.21 13.48
C ALA A 93 15.88 3.20 12.79
N THR A 94 16.32 3.52 11.58
CA THR A 94 17.27 2.68 10.84
C THR A 94 18.68 3.02 11.24
N ILE A 95 19.40 2.06 11.83
CA ILE A 95 20.80 2.20 12.23
C ILE A 95 21.69 1.75 11.08
N ARG A 96 22.55 2.66 10.63
CA ARG A 96 23.46 2.47 9.50
C ARG A 96 24.91 2.60 9.94
N ALA A 97 25.82 1.97 9.17
CA ALA A 97 27.25 2.15 9.36
C ALA A 97 27.65 3.61 9.06
N PRO A 98 28.29 4.30 10.01
CA PRO A 98 28.72 5.69 9.82
C PRO A 98 29.98 5.83 8.97
N PHE A 99 30.73 4.75 8.76
CA PHE A 99 31.99 4.68 7.99
C PHE A 99 32.12 3.30 7.34
N ASP A 100 33.02 3.20 6.38
CA ASP A 100 33.51 1.91 5.87
C ASP A 100 34.39 1.26 6.92
N GLY A 101 34.22 -0.03 7.18
CA GLY A 101 35.00 -0.74 8.17
C GLY A 101 34.47 -2.11 8.50
N VAL A 102 34.94 -2.69 9.59
CA VAL A 102 34.51 -3.99 10.09
C VAL A 102 33.75 -3.83 11.40
N ILE A 103 32.69 -4.58 11.59
CA ILE A 103 31.99 -4.65 12.87
C ILE A 103 32.80 -5.51 13.83
N ASP A 104 33.28 -4.90 14.92
CA ASP A 104 34.05 -5.59 15.97
C ASP A 104 33.10 -6.44 16.83
N LYS A 105 32.05 -5.82 17.38
CA LYS A 105 31.15 -6.49 18.33
C LYS A 105 29.76 -5.88 18.31
N ILE A 106 28.73 -6.75 18.43
CA ILE A 106 27.33 -6.37 18.67
C ILE A 106 26.98 -6.62 20.14
N PHE A 107 26.40 -5.62 20.79
CA PHE A 107 26.07 -5.67 22.22
C PHE A 107 24.61 -6.06 22.49
N VAL A 108 23.76 -6.01 21.47
CA VAL A 108 22.32 -6.21 21.60
C VAL A 108 21.87 -7.51 20.94
N LYS A 109 20.75 -8.06 21.44
CA LYS A 109 20.13 -9.27 20.89
C LYS A 109 18.88 -8.91 20.09
N PRO A 110 18.46 -9.76 19.14
CA PRO A 110 17.18 -9.62 18.47
C PRO A 110 16.03 -9.53 19.46
N ASN A 111 15.08 -8.62 19.20
CA ASN A 111 13.89 -8.36 20.04
C ASN A 111 14.20 -7.87 21.48
N GLN A 112 15.45 -7.50 21.78
CA GLN A 112 15.79 -6.86 23.05
C GLN A 112 15.19 -5.46 23.11
N ILE A 113 14.59 -5.10 24.24
CA ILE A 113 14.15 -3.73 24.52
C ILE A 113 15.37 -2.96 25.06
N ILE A 114 15.68 -1.86 24.41
CA ILE A 114 16.81 -0.97 24.72
C ILE A 114 16.34 0.45 24.97
N LYS A 115 17.14 1.21 25.69
CA LYS A 115 16.91 2.64 25.94
C LYS A 115 17.66 3.50 24.92
N ALA A 116 17.24 4.76 24.81
CA ALA A 116 18.02 5.75 24.07
C ALA A 116 19.45 5.85 24.66
N GLU A 117 20.44 6.07 23.79
CA GLU A 117 21.89 6.13 24.09
C GLU A 117 22.54 4.81 24.54
N GLU A 118 21.78 3.70 24.59
CA GLU A 118 22.37 2.38 24.86
C GLU A 118 23.21 1.92 23.66
N LYS A 119 24.38 1.27 23.99
CA LYS A 119 25.34 0.80 22.99
C LYS A 119 24.75 -0.32 22.14
N LEU A 120 24.82 -0.18 20.83
CA LEU A 120 24.31 -1.16 19.88
C LEU A 120 25.41 -2.06 19.34
N PHE A 121 26.42 -1.46 18.75
CA PHE A 121 27.58 -2.15 18.22
C PHE A 121 28.78 -1.22 18.18
N LYS A 122 29.95 -1.80 18.05
CA LYS A 122 31.23 -1.12 17.91
C LYS A 122 31.88 -1.56 16.60
N MET A 123 32.44 -0.62 15.87
CA MET A 123 33.28 -0.92 14.70
C MET A 123 34.75 -1.11 15.18
N ASP A 124 35.52 -1.81 14.37
CA ASP A 124 36.97 -1.97 14.64
C ASP A 124 37.67 -0.61 14.59
N THR A 125 38.24 -0.23 15.72
CA THR A 125 38.94 1.04 15.93
C THR A 125 40.45 0.89 15.97
N SER A 126 41.01 -0.31 15.78
CA SER A 126 42.43 -0.62 16.02
C SER A 126 43.38 0.27 15.23
N ALA A 127 43.11 0.49 13.93
CA ALA A 127 43.93 1.36 13.09
C ALA A 127 43.92 2.81 13.60
N TYR A 128 42.70 3.33 13.88
CA TYR A 128 42.55 4.72 14.35
C TYR A 128 43.08 4.94 15.74
N GLN A 129 43.07 3.92 16.63
CA GLN A 129 43.69 3.98 17.95
C GLN A 129 45.24 4.08 17.85
N ASN A 130 45.83 3.31 16.93
CA ASN A 130 47.28 3.40 16.66
C ASN A 130 47.67 4.79 16.12
N ASP A 131 46.87 5.30 15.15
CA ASP A 131 47.09 6.63 14.59
C ASP A 131 46.96 7.73 15.66
N LEU A 132 45.99 7.60 16.56
CA LEU A 132 45.81 8.50 17.70
C LEU A 132 46.98 8.47 18.61
N GLU A 133 47.51 7.29 18.98
CA GLU A 133 48.67 7.15 19.84
C GLU A 133 49.89 7.82 19.22
N VAL A 134 50.13 7.65 17.92
CA VAL A 134 51.20 8.31 17.17
C VAL A 134 51.03 9.83 17.21
N ALA A 135 49.80 10.32 16.92
CA ALA A 135 49.51 11.76 16.96
C ALA A 135 49.69 12.37 18.34
N GLU A 136 49.30 11.70 19.41
CA GLU A 136 49.48 12.13 20.77
C GLU A 136 50.97 12.16 21.18
N LYS A 137 51.77 11.19 20.72
CA LYS A 137 53.23 11.22 20.92
C LYS A 137 53.90 12.39 20.23
N ILE A 138 53.53 12.69 19.01
CA ILE A 138 54.02 13.85 18.24
C ILE A 138 53.62 15.15 18.97
N TRP A 139 52.34 15.26 19.37
CA TRP A 139 51.86 16.43 20.11
C TRP A 139 52.58 16.64 21.42
N SER A 140 52.83 15.60 22.19
CA SER A 140 53.60 15.67 23.45
C SER A 140 55.07 16.11 23.24
N SER A 141 55.73 15.60 22.19
CA SER A 141 57.10 16.01 21.82
C SER A 141 57.18 17.49 21.39
N LEU A 142 56.20 17.97 20.62
CA LEU A 142 56.09 19.38 20.24
C LEU A 142 55.86 20.29 21.46
N ARG A 143 55.09 19.86 22.46
CA ARG A 143 54.93 20.58 23.72
C ARG A 143 56.22 20.65 24.53
N ALA A 144 57.01 19.56 24.55
CA ALA A 144 58.31 19.57 25.18
C ALA A 144 59.29 20.55 24.45
N GLU A 145 59.33 20.52 23.10
CA GLU A 145 60.09 21.49 22.32
C GLU A 145 59.64 22.94 22.58
N TYR A 146 58.33 23.19 22.64
CA TYR A 146 57.78 24.52 22.97
C TYR A 146 58.31 25.00 24.35
N SER A 147 58.28 24.15 25.35
CA SER A 147 58.78 24.48 26.69
C SER A 147 60.27 24.84 26.69
N GLN A 148 61.07 24.18 25.85
CA GLN A 148 62.48 24.48 25.69
C GLN A 148 62.73 25.80 24.95
N VAL A 149 62.06 25.96 23.76
CA VAL A 149 62.21 27.15 22.90
C VAL A 149 61.63 28.40 23.60
N SER A 150 60.55 28.29 24.39
CA SER A 150 59.95 29.37 25.17
C SER A 150 60.90 29.99 26.14
N ARG A 151 61.70 29.16 26.85
CA ARG A 151 62.76 29.63 27.79
C ARG A 151 63.89 30.38 27.07
N LEU A 152 64.23 29.94 25.82
CA LEU A 152 65.30 30.58 25.04
C LEU A 152 64.79 31.85 24.32
N ALA A 153 63.54 31.95 23.97
CA ALA A 153 62.93 33.10 23.26
C ALA A 153 62.93 34.39 24.10
N LEU A 154 63.15 34.31 25.39
CA LEU A 154 63.30 35.50 26.24
C LEU A 154 64.62 36.25 25.98
N LYS A 155 65.61 35.55 25.41
CA LYS A 155 67.01 36.11 25.26
C LYS A 155 67.46 36.28 23.81
N ASP A 156 66.76 35.61 22.82
CA ASP A 156 67.17 35.57 21.43
C ASP A 156 66.01 35.80 20.44
N PRO A 157 66.11 36.81 19.52
CA PRO A 157 65.07 37.07 18.50
C PRO A 157 64.84 35.93 17.50
N ARG A 158 65.87 35.08 17.25
CA ARG A 158 65.76 33.90 16.37
C ARG A 158 64.85 32.84 17.01
N SER A 159 64.93 32.68 18.34
CA SER A 159 64.10 31.76 19.11
C SER A 159 62.63 32.20 19.13
N LYS A 160 62.29 33.49 19.01
CA LYS A 160 60.89 33.98 18.84
C LYS A 160 60.25 33.46 17.56
N ARG A 161 60.95 33.47 16.43
CA ARG A 161 60.40 32.93 15.15
C ARG A 161 60.20 31.44 15.24
N ARG A 162 61.13 30.71 15.86
CA ARG A 162 60.99 29.25 16.10
C ARG A 162 59.81 28.93 17.03
N LEU A 163 59.57 29.75 18.06
CA LEU A 163 58.43 29.62 18.93
C LEU A 163 57.09 29.70 18.16
N THR A 164 56.95 30.67 17.26
CA THR A 164 55.76 30.80 16.41
C THR A 164 55.53 29.56 15.57
N ASN A 165 56.57 29.01 14.92
CA ASN A 165 56.48 27.79 14.11
C ASN A 165 56.06 26.57 14.96
N VAL A 166 56.69 26.40 16.15
CA VAL A 166 56.33 25.30 17.05
C VAL A 166 54.91 25.43 17.57
N THR A 167 54.46 26.64 17.86
CA THR A 167 53.05 26.91 18.26
C THR A 167 52.06 26.53 17.16
N SER A 168 52.38 26.87 15.90
CA SER A 168 51.54 26.48 14.73
C SER A 168 51.44 24.97 14.58
N LYS A 169 52.57 24.25 14.70
CA LYS A 169 52.62 22.78 14.66
C LYS A 169 51.85 22.12 15.81
N ILE A 170 51.91 22.69 17.01
CA ILE A 170 51.13 22.18 18.15
C ILE A 170 49.64 22.28 17.85
N ARG A 171 49.17 23.44 17.31
CA ARG A 171 47.76 23.64 16.96
C ARG A 171 47.29 22.66 15.87
N GLU A 172 48.09 22.48 14.83
CA GLU A 172 47.83 21.50 13.77
C GLU A 172 47.67 20.08 14.35
N GLN A 173 48.61 19.68 15.20
CA GLN A 173 48.57 18.35 15.79
C GLN A 173 47.45 18.19 16.83
N GLU A 174 47.07 19.25 17.53
CA GLU A 174 45.92 19.26 18.45
C GLU A 174 44.60 19.04 17.68
N ILE A 175 44.44 19.65 16.50
CA ILE A 175 43.31 19.43 15.60
C ILE A 175 43.28 17.96 15.14
N GLN A 176 44.45 17.40 14.76
CA GLN A 176 44.56 16.00 14.33
C GLN A 176 44.15 15.02 15.44
N VAL A 177 44.63 15.24 16.68
CA VAL A 177 44.28 14.43 17.85
C VAL A 177 42.75 14.51 18.12
N SER A 178 42.20 15.73 18.12
CA SER A 178 40.77 15.93 18.34
C SER A 178 39.92 15.26 17.28
N TYR A 179 40.33 15.32 16.01
CA TYR A 179 39.68 14.66 14.90
C TYR A 179 39.66 13.14 15.07
N LEU A 180 40.82 12.51 15.34
CA LEU A 180 40.90 11.07 15.55
C LEU A 180 40.06 10.60 16.74
N LYS A 181 40.05 11.36 17.85
CA LYS A 181 39.17 11.08 18.98
C LYS A 181 37.70 11.09 18.58
N SER A 182 37.27 12.11 17.85
CA SER A 182 35.89 12.22 17.40
C SER A 182 35.48 11.08 16.45
N LEU A 183 36.41 10.59 15.62
CA LEU A 183 36.18 9.42 14.75
C LEU A 183 35.96 8.15 15.60
N ILE A 184 36.86 7.91 16.58
CA ILE A 184 36.78 6.74 17.45
C ILE A 184 35.49 6.74 18.28
N ASP A 185 35.06 7.90 18.77
CA ASP A 185 33.78 8.03 19.49
C ASP A 185 32.59 7.70 18.61
N ARG A 186 32.59 8.18 17.38
CA ARG A 186 31.52 7.91 16.39
C ARG A 186 31.49 6.46 15.92
N MET A 187 32.52 5.67 16.13
CA MET A 187 32.56 4.23 15.86
C MET A 187 31.89 3.39 16.94
N ASN A 188 31.54 3.97 18.09
CA ASN A 188 30.68 3.39 19.10
C ASN A 188 29.24 3.83 18.84
N ILE A 189 28.47 2.98 18.19
CA ILE A 189 27.13 3.33 17.76
C ILE A 189 26.13 3.07 18.88
N THR A 190 25.33 4.09 19.20
CA THR A 190 24.29 4.04 20.23
C THR A 190 22.90 4.19 19.64
N SER A 191 21.88 3.82 20.39
CA SER A 191 20.49 3.95 19.98
C SER A 191 20.00 5.40 20.04
N PRO A 192 19.38 5.94 18.98
CA PRO A 192 18.77 7.27 19.02
C PRO A 192 17.43 7.30 19.77
N ILE A 193 16.75 6.16 19.92
CA ILE A 193 15.43 6.04 20.55
C ILE A 193 15.35 4.84 21.47
N THR A 194 14.37 4.85 22.36
CA THR A 194 13.98 3.66 23.14
C THR A 194 13.07 2.77 22.29
N GLY A 195 13.34 1.47 22.24
CA GLY A 195 12.53 0.55 21.43
C GLY A 195 13.07 -0.89 21.46
N SER A 196 12.46 -1.73 20.63
CA SER A 196 12.89 -3.11 20.41
C SER A 196 13.82 -3.20 19.20
N VAL A 197 14.88 -3.96 19.33
CA VAL A 197 15.89 -4.19 18.28
C VAL A 197 15.34 -5.13 17.21
N ILE A 198 15.32 -4.66 15.98
CA ILE A 198 15.00 -5.44 14.78
C ILE A 198 16.33 -5.79 14.11
N LEU A 199 16.84 -6.95 14.42
CA LEU A 199 18.09 -7.48 13.89
C LEU A 199 17.86 -8.95 13.54
N ASN A 200 18.44 -9.40 12.45
CA ASN A 200 18.50 -10.82 12.13
C ASN A 200 19.51 -11.49 13.09
N ASP A 201 20.29 -12.43 12.66
CA ASP A 201 21.31 -13.05 13.51
C ASP A 201 22.51 -12.11 13.73
N PRO A 202 22.84 -11.72 14.99
CA PRO A 202 24.00 -10.87 15.30
C PRO A 202 25.31 -11.48 14.81
N THR A 203 25.45 -12.81 14.86
CA THR A 203 26.68 -13.54 14.52
C THR A 203 27.09 -13.31 13.06
N ASN A 204 26.14 -13.05 12.18
CA ASN A 204 26.41 -12.76 10.77
C ASN A 204 27.04 -11.39 10.54
N TRP A 205 27.04 -10.52 11.53
CA TRP A 205 27.56 -9.16 11.45
C TRP A 205 28.92 -8.98 12.10
N GLU A 206 29.25 -9.76 13.16
CA GLU A 206 30.55 -9.68 13.81
C GLU A 206 31.66 -10.16 12.86
N GLY A 207 32.72 -9.37 12.73
CA GLY A 207 33.83 -9.61 11.81
C GLY A 207 33.51 -9.31 10.33
N ARG A 208 32.30 -8.85 10.01
CA ARG A 208 31.89 -8.57 8.64
C ARG A 208 32.30 -7.15 8.23
N PRO A 209 32.87 -6.97 7.01
CA PRO A 209 33.07 -5.64 6.44
C PRO A 209 31.72 -5.03 6.04
N VAL A 210 31.55 -3.75 6.32
CA VAL A 210 30.37 -2.94 5.99
C VAL A 210 30.77 -1.65 5.31
N ASN A 211 29.92 -1.18 4.41
CA ASN A 211 30.12 0.08 3.69
C ASN A 211 29.36 1.23 4.39
N LEU A 212 29.82 2.46 4.14
CA LEU A 212 29.16 3.68 4.58
C LEU A 212 27.69 3.68 4.21
N GLY A 213 26.81 3.86 5.19
CA GLY A 213 25.35 3.91 4.97
C GLY A 213 24.67 2.53 4.87
N GLU A 214 25.40 1.42 4.98
CA GLU A 214 24.79 0.08 5.00
C GLU A 214 23.89 -0.08 6.22
N LYS A 215 22.66 -0.57 5.99
CA LYS A 215 21.69 -0.81 7.07
C LYS A 215 22.09 -2.06 7.85
N ILE A 216 22.34 -1.91 9.16
CA ILE A 216 22.74 -3.00 10.05
C ILE A 216 21.53 -3.52 10.82
N MET A 217 20.79 -2.62 11.47
CA MET A 217 19.61 -2.98 12.28
C MET A 217 18.57 -1.87 12.26
N GLY A 218 17.38 -2.19 12.77
CA GLY A 218 16.31 -1.23 13.04
C GLY A 218 15.99 -1.20 14.54
N ILE A 219 15.45 -0.07 15.01
CA ILE A 219 14.89 0.04 16.35
C ILE A 219 13.50 0.60 16.21
N ALA A 220 12.51 -0.04 16.83
CA ALA A 220 11.13 0.37 16.73
C ALA A 220 10.42 0.25 18.09
N ASP A 221 9.46 1.14 18.32
CA ASP A 221 8.56 0.98 19.46
C ASP A 221 7.62 -0.21 19.19
N PRO A 222 7.64 -1.26 20.01
CA PRO A 222 6.78 -2.42 19.84
C PRO A 222 5.28 -2.10 20.02
N LYS A 223 4.94 -0.93 20.57
CA LYS A 223 3.56 -0.46 20.73
C LYS A 223 3.07 0.38 19.55
N ALA A 224 3.99 0.95 18.79
CA ALA A 224 3.69 1.78 17.62
C ALA A 224 3.76 0.93 16.34
N VAL A 225 2.69 0.20 16.05
CA VAL A 225 2.59 -0.71 14.91
C VAL A 225 1.48 -0.31 13.95
N GLU A 226 1.68 -0.57 12.68
CA GLU A 226 0.72 -0.32 11.60
C GLU A 226 0.62 -1.54 10.68
N ILE A 227 -0.43 -1.55 9.88
CA ILE A 227 -0.66 -2.55 8.85
C ILE A 227 -0.07 -2.03 7.54
N GLU A 228 0.84 -2.78 6.93
CA GLU A 228 1.31 -2.54 5.57
C GLU A 228 0.71 -3.59 4.65
N VAL A 229 0.03 -3.15 3.60
CA VAL A 229 -0.62 -4.01 2.60
C VAL A 229 -0.02 -3.74 1.24
N TRP A 230 0.24 -4.78 0.49
CA TRP A 230 0.76 -4.71 -0.87
C TRP A 230 -0.33 -5.13 -1.86
N LEU A 231 -0.81 -4.19 -2.67
CA LEU A 231 -1.77 -4.47 -3.72
C LEU A 231 -1.09 -4.54 -5.09
N SER A 232 -1.34 -5.63 -5.81
CA SER A 232 -0.92 -5.74 -7.20
C SER A 232 -1.50 -4.59 -8.03
N VAL A 233 -0.72 -4.08 -8.99
CA VAL A 233 -1.19 -3.04 -9.91
C VAL A 233 -2.44 -3.47 -10.68
N THR A 234 -2.57 -4.77 -10.97
CA THR A 234 -3.74 -5.34 -11.66
C THR A 234 -5.02 -5.29 -10.82
N ASP A 235 -4.88 -5.35 -9.49
CA ASP A 235 -6.01 -5.40 -8.56
C ASP A 235 -6.27 -4.06 -7.88
N THR A 236 -5.56 -3.01 -8.33
CA THR A 236 -5.65 -1.69 -7.75
C THR A 236 -6.97 -1.03 -8.10
N ILE A 237 -7.82 -0.86 -7.11
CA ILE A 237 -9.03 -0.04 -7.16
C ILE A 237 -8.78 1.27 -6.41
N ARG A 238 -9.50 2.33 -6.79
CA ARG A 238 -9.48 3.60 -6.04
C ARG A 238 -10.10 3.36 -4.67
N LEU A 239 -9.26 3.19 -3.67
CA LEU A 239 -9.69 3.09 -2.27
C LEU A 239 -9.88 4.52 -1.72
N PRO A 240 -11.06 4.86 -1.21
CA PRO A 240 -11.26 6.11 -0.48
C PRO A 240 -10.32 6.17 0.74
N LYS A 241 -9.91 7.35 1.14
CA LYS A 241 -9.26 7.56 2.44
C LYS A 241 -10.21 7.09 3.54
N GLU A 242 -9.65 6.51 4.61
CA GLU A 242 -10.40 5.98 5.74
C GLU A 242 -11.24 4.71 5.43
N SER A 243 -10.92 4.01 4.34
CA SER A 243 -11.55 2.71 4.07
C SER A 243 -11.22 1.71 5.18
N PRO A 244 -12.21 0.96 5.69
CA PRO A 244 -11.97 -0.07 6.69
C PRO A 244 -11.18 -1.23 6.09
N ILE A 245 -10.20 -1.71 6.85
CA ILE A 245 -9.39 -2.89 6.52
C ILE A 245 -9.63 -3.95 7.58
N LYS A 246 -9.82 -5.19 7.15
CA LYS A 246 -9.77 -6.36 8.02
C LYS A 246 -8.55 -7.19 7.67
N VAL A 247 -7.73 -7.45 8.66
CA VAL A 247 -6.48 -8.19 8.48
C VAL A 247 -6.55 -9.49 9.27
N TYR A 248 -6.37 -10.59 8.57
CA TYR A 248 -6.35 -11.94 9.13
C TYR A 248 -4.90 -12.38 9.26
N LEU A 249 -4.43 -12.48 10.48
CA LEU A 249 -3.08 -12.99 10.76
C LEU A 249 -2.99 -14.47 10.45
N ASN A 250 -1.87 -14.90 9.85
CA ASN A 250 -1.64 -16.33 9.61
C ASN A 250 -1.53 -17.13 10.92
N SER A 251 -1.16 -16.46 12.02
CA SER A 251 -1.07 -17.06 13.36
C SER A 251 -2.43 -17.17 14.07
N ASP A 252 -3.39 -16.33 13.70
CA ASP A 252 -4.75 -16.29 14.28
C ASP A 252 -5.78 -15.84 13.23
N PRO A 253 -6.22 -16.77 12.37
CA PRO A 253 -7.13 -16.43 11.27
C PRO A 253 -8.60 -16.25 11.72
N LEU A 254 -8.94 -16.58 12.96
CA LEU A 254 -10.31 -16.44 13.45
C LEU A 254 -10.61 -15.06 14.05
N ASN A 255 -9.58 -14.35 14.49
CA ASN A 255 -9.68 -13.04 15.12
C ASN A 255 -9.08 -11.95 14.21
N PRO A 256 -9.86 -11.38 13.28
CA PRO A 256 -9.35 -10.34 12.39
C PRO A 256 -9.04 -9.05 13.16
N ILE A 257 -7.94 -8.41 12.77
CA ILE A 257 -7.59 -7.07 13.26
C ILE A 257 -8.29 -6.05 12.37
N GLU A 258 -9.02 -5.14 12.98
CA GLU A 258 -9.66 -4.04 12.28
C GLU A 258 -8.74 -2.82 12.24
N GLY A 259 -8.68 -2.19 11.08
CA GLY A 259 -7.88 -1.01 10.83
C GLY A 259 -8.53 -0.07 9.82
N VAL A 260 -7.94 1.09 9.67
CA VAL A 260 -8.37 2.12 8.73
C VAL A 260 -7.19 2.55 7.87
N LEU A 261 -7.42 2.60 6.57
CA LEU A 261 -6.46 3.10 5.58
C LEU A 261 -6.22 4.60 5.77
N TYR A 262 -4.95 5.00 5.85
CA TYR A 262 -4.60 6.41 5.90
C TYR A 262 -3.63 6.85 4.80
N SER A 263 -2.86 5.94 4.23
CA SER A 263 -1.88 6.24 3.19
C SER A 263 -1.92 5.20 2.07
N PHE A 264 -1.82 5.71 0.83
CA PHE A 264 -1.73 4.92 -0.39
C PHE A 264 -0.52 5.43 -1.18
N SER A 265 0.44 4.54 -1.49
CA SER A 265 1.59 4.91 -2.32
C SER A 265 1.14 5.25 -3.73
N TYR A 266 1.58 6.41 -4.25
CA TYR A 266 1.27 6.82 -5.61
C TYR A 266 2.06 6.00 -6.64
N GLU A 267 3.28 5.61 -6.30
CA GLU A 267 4.14 4.78 -7.15
C GLU A 267 4.05 3.31 -6.75
N ALA A 268 4.08 2.45 -7.75
CA ALA A 268 4.23 1.02 -7.55
C ALA A 268 5.70 0.68 -7.34
N GLU A 269 5.99 -0.03 -6.25
CA GLU A 269 7.34 -0.48 -5.90
C GLU A 269 7.53 -1.94 -6.35
N ALA A 270 8.72 -2.27 -6.83
CA ALA A 270 9.08 -3.64 -7.14
C ALA A 270 9.36 -4.42 -5.84
N ARG A 271 8.62 -5.48 -5.58
CA ARG A 271 8.86 -6.40 -4.48
C ARG A 271 9.71 -7.57 -4.95
N ALA A 272 10.65 -8.04 -4.11
CA ALA A 272 11.52 -9.15 -4.45
C ALA A 272 10.72 -10.40 -4.87
N GLY A 273 10.85 -10.81 -6.14
CA GLY A 273 10.20 -11.99 -6.70
C GLY A 273 8.76 -11.80 -7.18
N GLU A 274 8.21 -10.59 -7.15
CA GLU A 274 6.84 -10.31 -7.57
C GLU A 274 6.76 -9.12 -8.54
N THR A 275 5.63 -9.03 -9.24
CA THR A 275 5.19 -7.89 -10.03
C THR A 275 5.08 -6.62 -9.17
N TYR A 276 5.13 -5.46 -9.81
CA TYR A 276 4.95 -4.15 -9.16
C TYR A 276 3.66 -4.11 -8.33
N ALA A 277 3.77 -3.57 -7.11
CA ALA A 277 2.66 -3.45 -6.18
C ALA A 277 2.63 -2.06 -5.52
N HIS A 278 1.43 -1.59 -5.21
CA HIS A 278 1.22 -0.37 -4.44
C HIS A 278 1.25 -0.69 -2.95
N ARG A 279 2.03 0.09 -2.21
CA ARG A 279 2.11 0.01 -0.76
C ARG A 279 1.01 0.84 -0.13
N ILE A 280 0.23 0.22 0.74
CA ILE A 280 -0.87 0.83 1.47
C ILE A 280 -0.60 0.70 2.95
N ARG A 281 -0.82 1.77 3.72
CA ARG A 281 -0.65 1.76 5.16
C ARG A 281 -1.98 2.03 5.85
N GLY A 282 -2.24 1.23 6.88
CA GLY A 282 -3.44 1.30 7.71
C GLY A 282 -3.10 1.36 9.19
N LYS A 283 -3.84 2.21 9.91
CA LYS A 283 -3.75 2.29 11.37
C LYS A 283 -4.62 1.21 12.00
N ILE A 284 -4.10 0.51 12.98
CA ILE A 284 -4.86 -0.45 13.80
C ILE A 284 -5.79 0.35 14.72
N LEU A 285 -7.08 0.02 14.73
CA LEU A 285 -8.08 0.65 15.60
C LEU A 285 -8.08 0.01 16.97
N GLU A 286 -8.26 -1.32 17.00
CA GLU A 286 -8.29 -2.10 18.22
C GLU A 286 -7.61 -3.45 17.99
N ALA A 287 -6.64 -3.77 18.83
CA ALA A 287 -6.06 -5.11 18.91
C ALA A 287 -5.65 -5.39 20.35
N ASN A 288 -6.20 -6.44 20.93
CA ASN A 288 -5.82 -6.88 22.28
C ASN A 288 -5.64 -8.41 22.28
N PRO A 289 -4.39 -8.91 22.39
CA PRO A 289 -3.12 -8.18 22.50
C PRO A 289 -2.66 -7.53 21.18
N LEU A 290 -1.79 -6.51 21.26
CA LEU A 290 -1.16 -5.91 20.08
C LEU A 290 -0.35 -7.00 19.32
N PRO A 291 -0.48 -7.05 17.98
CA PRO A 291 0.23 -8.03 17.18
C PRO A 291 1.75 -7.77 17.22
N ARG A 292 2.54 -8.84 17.19
CA ARG A 292 3.99 -8.74 17.11
C ARG A 292 4.43 -8.22 15.74
N LEU A 293 5.55 -7.50 15.72
CA LEU A 293 6.19 -7.05 14.49
C LEU A 293 6.58 -8.23 13.59
N GLY A 294 6.47 -8.04 12.26
CA GLY A 294 6.85 -9.03 11.27
C GLY A 294 5.85 -10.18 11.07
N LEU A 295 4.66 -10.13 11.71
CA LEU A 295 3.61 -11.11 11.43
C LEU A 295 3.03 -10.88 10.05
N ARG A 296 3.01 -11.95 9.24
CA ARG A 296 2.38 -11.97 7.93
C ARG A 296 0.89 -12.23 8.06
N ALA A 297 0.15 -11.59 7.19
CA ALA A 297 -1.29 -11.58 7.20
C ALA A 297 -1.86 -11.47 5.78
N VAL A 298 -3.15 -11.70 5.64
CA VAL A 298 -3.91 -11.38 4.42
C VAL A 298 -4.92 -10.30 4.77
N SER A 299 -4.90 -9.21 4.03
CA SER A 299 -5.85 -8.11 4.23
C SER A 299 -7.04 -8.24 3.29
N TYR A 300 -8.21 -7.91 3.83
CA TYR A 300 -9.46 -7.75 3.10
C TYR A 300 -9.91 -6.29 3.23
N THR A 301 -10.04 -5.60 2.11
CA THR A 301 -10.64 -4.27 2.06
C THR A 301 -11.99 -4.35 1.39
N HIS A 302 -13.03 -3.79 2.01
CA HIS A 302 -14.38 -3.72 1.43
C HIS A 302 -14.61 -2.35 0.83
N LEU A 303 -14.94 -2.30 -0.46
CA LEU A 303 -15.49 -1.12 -1.10
C LEU A 303 -17.01 -1.20 -1.05
N THR A 304 -17.63 -0.35 -0.25
CA THR A 304 -19.03 -0.02 -0.45
C THR A 304 -19.08 1.04 -1.55
N LEU A 305 -19.38 0.62 -2.79
CA LEU A 305 -19.73 1.58 -3.82
C LEU A 305 -21.01 2.30 -3.37
N PRO A 306 -21.01 3.64 -3.23
CA PRO A 306 -22.26 4.35 -3.08
C PRO A 306 -23.02 4.14 -4.40
N THR A 307 -24.13 3.41 -4.32
CA THR A 307 -25.14 3.42 -5.38
C THR A 307 -25.64 4.85 -5.51
N LYS A 308 -25.06 5.60 -6.47
CA LYS A 308 -25.71 6.81 -6.93
C LYS A 308 -27.00 6.36 -7.60
N ALA A 309 -28.14 6.66 -6.93
CA ALA A 309 -29.45 6.68 -7.54
C ALA A 309 -29.51 7.74 -8.64
#